data_322cac76c30f01a80cfe19758a5eb230
#
_entry.id   322cac76c30f01a80cfe19758a5eb230
#
_cell.length_a   1.000
_cell.length_b   1.000
_cell.length_c   1.000
_cell.angle_alpha   90.00
_cell.angle_beta   90.00
_cell.angle_gamma   90.00
#
_symmetry.space_group_name_H-M   'P 1'
#
loop_
_entity.id
_entity.type
_entity.pdbx_description
1 polymer ?
#
loop_
_entity_poly.entity_id
_entity_poly.type
_entity_poly.pdbx_seq_one_letter_code
_entity_poly.pdbx_strand_id
1 'polypeptide(L)'
;NLSSEKADRASIFTGLSYVFLIAGTATGVIAICQWLTLDAYIPGMVDMQRAVRPYANFAQPNNMATFLLMSLLACLYLYEKKKVQTKWLIPAVFMMLMSLALSQSRTSWVACICIIVYLAYQQFKGYISIKWYYVTAWTVLFVGFIFLLPTIGSFLTQFADTQIKSVDIARRATGDMSRLAIWQQMLHAIADRPWFGYGWNQTSVAYTLVSDHFQGPVWVRSAHNFILDFILWNGLLIGLPFLAYFGYWGYQLNKHVNSVESVIGILMIGAVLIHSMLEFPQYYAYFLLPVGFIVGLVQSQQSNIKTITLSPNYMRAAYAVSLVLLILIVRDYSVMVPKLN
;
A
#
# COMPACT_ATOMS: atom_id res chain seq x y z
N ASN A 1 20.36 16.33 22.87
CA ASN A 1 19.40 17.40 23.13
C ASN A 1 18.05 16.99 22.53
N LEU A 2 17.04 16.68 23.37
CA LEU A 2 15.74 16.14 22.96
C LEU A 2 15.00 17.00 21.91
N SER A 3 15.21 18.31 21.91
CA SER A 3 14.63 19.22 20.92
C SER A 3 15.29 19.10 19.54
N SER A 4 16.59 18.89 19.48
CA SER A 4 17.34 18.65 18.24
C SER A 4 16.92 17.32 17.59
N GLU A 5 16.84 16.25 18.37
CA GLU A 5 16.40 14.94 17.85
C GLU A 5 14.97 14.97 17.33
N LYS A 6 14.05 15.71 17.97
CA LYS A 6 12.68 15.88 17.46
C LYS A 6 12.66 16.65 16.14
N ALA A 7 13.48 17.69 16.00
CA ALA A 7 13.60 18.46 14.77
C ALA A 7 14.16 17.61 13.62
N ASP A 8 15.18 16.79 13.90
CA ASP A 8 15.78 15.90 12.91
C ASP A 8 14.77 14.84 12.41
N ARG A 9 13.99 14.22 13.31
CA ARG A 9 12.95 13.25 12.94
C ARG A 9 11.85 13.87 12.08
N ALA A 10 11.40 15.08 12.44
CA ALA A 10 10.39 15.80 11.64
C ALA A 10 10.95 16.18 10.25
N SER A 11 12.24 16.53 10.17
CA SER A 11 12.91 16.80 8.90
C SER A 11 12.97 15.57 8.00
N ILE A 12 13.34 14.41 8.57
CA ILE A 12 13.40 13.14 7.85
C ILE A 12 12.01 12.73 7.36
N PHE A 13 10.97 12.83 8.21
CA PHE A 13 9.59 12.51 7.82
C PHE A 13 9.08 13.45 6.72
N THR A 14 9.47 14.72 6.78
CA THR A 14 9.17 15.71 5.74
C THR A 14 9.82 15.33 4.42
N GLY A 15 11.10 14.96 4.42
CA GLY A 15 11.81 14.48 3.23
C GLY A 15 11.15 13.25 2.60
N LEU A 16 10.80 12.26 3.42
CA LEU A 16 10.06 11.09 2.98
C LEU A 16 8.71 11.46 2.36
N SER A 17 8.00 12.42 2.98
CA SER A 17 6.69 12.88 2.47
C SER A 17 6.80 13.59 1.13
N TYR A 18 7.89 14.32 0.85
CA TYR A 18 8.16 14.88 -0.48
C TYR A 18 8.38 13.76 -1.52
N VAL A 19 9.11 12.70 -1.17
CA VAL A 19 9.30 11.56 -2.07
C VAL A 19 7.95 10.92 -2.41
N PHE A 20 7.09 10.70 -1.42
CA PHE A 20 5.74 10.16 -1.66
C PHE A 20 4.87 11.11 -2.50
N LEU A 21 4.93 12.42 -2.26
CA LEU A 21 4.21 13.41 -3.08
C LEU A 21 4.61 13.32 -4.55
N ILE A 22 5.92 13.34 -4.83
CA ILE A 22 6.45 13.30 -6.20
C ILE A 22 6.13 11.96 -6.87
N ALA A 23 6.47 10.85 -6.22
CA ALA A 23 6.25 9.51 -6.75
C ALA A 23 4.76 9.18 -6.89
N GLY A 24 3.92 9.60 -5.94
CA GLY A 24 2.47 9.44 -6.02
C GLY A 24 1.84 10.25 -7.15
N THR A 25 2.31 11.49 -7.36
CA THR A 25 1.84 12.32 -8.50
C THR A 25 2.25 11.68 -9.83
N ALA A 26 3.50 11.24 -9.96
CA ALA A 26 3.97 10.53 -11.15
C ALA A 26 3.15 9.24 -11.40
N THR A 27 2.92 8.45 -10.35
CA THR A 27 2.05 7.25 -10.42
C THR A 27 0.64 7.61 -10.89
N GLY A 28 0.08 8.71 -10.39
CA GLY A 28 -1.23 9.20 -10.80
C GLY A 28 -1.27 9.56 -12.29
N VAL A 29 -0.26 10.27 -12.79
CA VAL A 29 -0.13 10.61 -14.22
C VAL A 29 -0.05 9.35 -15.07
N ILE A 30 0.84 8.40 -14.71
CA ILE A 30 0.99 7.14 -15.43
C ILE A 30 -0.33 6.36 -15.50
N ALA A 31 -1.05 6.26 -14.37
CA ALA A 31 -2.33 5.56 -14.33
C ALA A 31 -3.40 6.22 -15.23
N ILE A 32 -3.42 7.55 -15.30
CA ILE A 32 -4.32 8.29 -16.21
C ILE A 32 -3.91 8.04 -17.67
N CYS A 33 -2.62 8.07 -18.00
CA CYS A 33 -2.13 7.74 -19.33
C CYS A 33 -2.49 6.30 -19.74
N GLN A 34 -2.35 5.32 -18.83
CA GLN A 34 -2.80 3.95 -19.07
C GLN A 34 -4.30 3.86 -19.30
N TRP A 35 -5.11 4.60 -18.53
CA TRP A 35 -6.55 4.64 -18.73
C TRP A 35 -6.94 5.21 -20.10
N LEU A 36 -6.19 6.23 -20.58
CA LEU A 36 -6.38 6.85 -21.88
C LEU A 36 -5.69 6.09 -23.02
N THR A 37 -5.10 4.91 -22.76
CA THR A 37 -4.35 4.08 -23.75
C THR A 37 -3.16 4.81 -24.38
N LEU A 38 -2.51 5.69 -23.63
CA LEU A 38 -1.32 6.43 -24.05
C LEU A 38 -0.01 5.76 -23.62
N ASP A 39 -0.08 4.68 -22.87
CA ASP A 39 1.05 3.94 -22.30
C ASP A 39 2.01 3.41 -23.39
N ALA A 40 1.50 2.94 -24.53
CA ALA A 40 2.32 2.46 -25.64
C ALA A 40 3.20 3.56 -26.29
N TYR A 41 2.84 4.83 -26.11
CA TYR A 41 3.55 5.97 -26.74
C TYR A 41 4.58 6.62 -25.81
N ILE A 42 4.62 6.26 -24.53
CA ILE A 42 5.46 6.92 -23.52
C ILE A 42 6.51 5.96 -22.99
N PRO A 43 7.80 6.17 -23.31
CA PRO A 43 8.87 5.30 -22.83
C PRO A 43 8.91 5.22 -21.31
N GLY A 44 9.11 4.01 -20.75
CA GLY A 44 9.20 3.77 -19.31
C GLY A 44 7.86 3.53 -18.61
N MET A 45 6.73 3.61 -19.32
CA MET A 45 5.44 3.12 -18.82
C MET A 45 5.28 1.63 -19.10
N VAL A 46 4.74 0.90 -18.13
CA VAL A 46 4.38 -0.50 -18.34
C VAL A 46 3.10 -0.56 -19.16
N ASP A 47 3.14 -1.32 -20.25
CA ASP A 47 2.02 -1.49 -21.17
C ASP A 47 0.86 -2.25 -20.52
N MET A 48 -0.36 -1.72 -20.67
CA MET A 48 -1.60 -2.23 -20.08
C MET A 48 -2.41 -3.12 -21.05
N GLN A 49 -1.82 -3.64 -22.13
CA GLN A 49 -2.53 -4.33 -23.23
C GLN A 49 -3.62 -5.33 -22.81
N ARG A 50 -3.42 -6.07 -21.71
CA ARG A 50 -4.33 -7.12 -21.25
C ARG A 50 -5.10 -6.76 -19.98
N ALA A 51 -4.76 -5.67 -19.32
CA ALA A 51 -5.42 -5.27 -18.08
C ALA A 51 -6.65 -4.41 -18.38
N VAL A 52 -7.63 -4.49 -17.49
CA VAL A 52 -8.87 -3.70 -17.57
C VAL A 52 -8.81 -2.49 -16.64
N ARG A 53 -7.82 -2.43 -15.76
CA ARG A 53 -7.65 -1.41 -14.74
C ARG A 53 -6.21 -0.91 -14.73
N PRO A 54 -6.00 0.41 -14.64
CA PRO A 54 -4.67 0.96 -14.48
C PRO A 54 -3.96 0.42 -13.22
N TYR A 55 -2.67 0.23 -13.35
CA TYR A 55 -1.79 -0.18 -12.26
C TYR A 55 -0.48 0.61 -12.23
N ALA A 56 -0.34 1.63 -13.09
CA ALA A 56 0.89 2.37 -13.30
C ALA A 56 2.08 1.41 -13.52
N ASN A 57 3.20 1.61 -12.82
CA ASN A 57 4.35 0.71 -12.90
C ASN A 57 4.40 -0.33 -11.76
N PHE A 58 3.27 -0.60 -11.09
CA PHE A 58 3.17 -1.59 -10.01
C PHE A 58 2.75 -2.98 -10.47
N ALA A 59 2.42 -3.16 -11.75
CA ALA A 59 1.91 -4.39 -12.36
C ALA A 59 0.62 -4.96 -11.70
N GLN A 60 0.08 -4.29 -10.66
CA GLN A 60 -1.14 -4.70 -9.96
C GLN A 60 -1.90 -3.47 -9.44
N PRO A 61 -3.22 -3.34 -9.74
CA PRO A 61 -4.01 -2.18 -9.34
C PRO A 61 -4.13 -1.98 -7.83
N ASN A 62 -4.17 -3.05 -7.02
CA ASN A 62 -4.26 -2.94 -5.57
C ASN A 62 -2.95 -2.39 -4.96
N ASN A 63 -1.80 -2.75 -5.53
CA ASN A 63 -0.50 -2.21 -5.12
C ASN A 63 -0.42 -0.72 -5.42
N MET A 64 -0.75 -0.31 -6.65
CA MET A 64 -0.83 1.10 -7.01
C MET A 64 -1.74 1.88 -6.07
N ALA A 65 -2.93 1.35 -5.79
CA ALA A 65 -3.90 2.00 -4.94
C ALA A 65 -3.40 2.21 -3.49
N THR A 66 -2.73 1.21 -2.91
CA THR A 66 -2.14 1.33 -1.56
C THR A 66 -1.00 2.34 -1.55
N PHE A 67 -0.16 2.37 -2.58
CA PHE A 67 0.89 3.38 -2.70
C PHE A 67 0.31 4.81 -2.84
N LEU A 68 -0.76 4.98 -3.61
CA LEU A 68 -1.48 6.25 -3.72
C LEU A 68 -2.09 6.68 -2.38
N LEU A 69 -2.63 5.75 -1.57
CA LEU A 69 -3.12 6.05 -0.22
C LEU A 69 -1.98 6.55 0.69
N MET A 70 -0.81 5.90 0.67
CA MET A 70 0.35 6.38 1.41
C MET A 70 0.78 7.78 0.94
N SER A 71 0.73 8.04 -0.36
CA SER A 71 1.06 9.34 -0.95
C SER A 71 0.06 10.43 -0.58
N LEU A 72 -1.24 10.11 -0.54
CA LEU A 72 -2.29 11.02 -0.06
C LEU A 72 -2.11 11.37 1.42
N LEU A 73 -1.70 10.40 2.25
CA LEU A 73 -1.37 10.62 3.66
C LEU A 73 -0.12 11.51 3.82
N ALA A 74 0.87 11.35 2.94
CA ALA A 74 2.02 12.24 2.89
C ALA A 74 1.63 13.68 2.49
N CYS A 75 0.70 13.85 1.55
CA CYS A 75 0.13 15.15 1.21
C CYS A 75 -0.59 15.78 2.42
N LEU A 76 -1.35 14.99 3.17
CA LEU A 76 -2.00 15.45 4.41
C LEU A 76 -0.97 15.92 5.44
N TYR A 77 0.13 15.17 5.63
CA TYR A 77 1.23 15.59 6.49
C TYR A 77 1.83 16.93 6.05
N LEU A 78 2.15 17.07 4.77
CA LEU A 78 2.74 18.30 4.21
C LEU A 78 1.79 19.50 4.36
N TYR A 79 0.48 19.27 4.25
CA TYR A 79 -0.55 20.28 4.52
C TYR A 79 -0.58 20.67 6.00
N GLU A 80 -0.68 19.72 6.93
CA GLU A 80 -0.73 19.95 8.38
C GLU A 80 0.50 20.72 8.88
N LYS A 81 1.68 20.37 8.36
CA LYS A 81 2.95 21.04 8.70
C LYS A 81 3.22 22.30 7.87
N LYS A 82 2.30 22.70 6.99
CA LYS A 82 2.45 23.87 6.10
C LYS A 82 3.76 23.87 5.29
N LYS A 83 4.23 22.68 4.88
CA LYS A 83 5.48 22.50 4.14
C LYS A 83 5.32 22.76 2.64
N VAL A 84 4.10 22.60 2.11
CA VAL A 84 3.74 22.85 0.71
C VAL A 84 2.49 23.72 0.69
N GLN A 85 2.47 24.69 -0.22
CA GLN A 85 1.30 25.53 -0.42
C GLN A 85 0.13 24.71 -0.96
N THR A 86 -1.06 24.92 -0.44
CA THR A 86 -2.29 24.19 -0.79
C THR A 86 -2.57 24.19 -2.30
N LYS A 87 -2.24 25.28 -3.00
CA LYS A 87 -2.42 25.39 -4.46
C LYS A 87 -1.66 24.33 -5.27
N TRP A 88 -0.54 23.79 -4.74
CA TRP A 88 0.23 22.72 -5.36
C TRP A 88 -0.23 21.32 -4.90
N LEU A 89 -0.77 21.22 -3.69
CA LEU A 89 -1.31 19.96 -3.19
C LEU A 89 -2.62 19.60 -3.85
N ILE A 90 -3.51 20.56 -4.12
CA ILE A 90 -4.82 20.31 -4.72
C ILE A 90 -4.73 19.52 -6.04
N PRO A 91 -3.97 19.94 -7.06
CA PRO A 91 -3.88 19.18 -8.30
C PRO A 91 -3.24 17.79 -8.11
N ALA A 92 -2.23 17.67 -7.26
CA ALA A 92 -1.59 16.39 -6.97
C ALA A 92 -2.60 15.41 -6.31
N VAL A 93 -3.31 15.86 -5.28
CA VAL A 93 -4.34 15.06 -4.59
C VAL A 93 -5.49 14.70 -5.54
N PHE A 94 -5.93 15.63 -6.40
CA PHE A 94 -6.95 15.37 -7.41
C PHE A 94 -6.54 14.24 -8.36
N MET A 95 -5.32 14.29 -8.90
CA MET A 95 -4.80 13.24 -9.79
C MET A 95 -4.65 11.89 -9.08
N MET A 96 -4.14 11.89 -7.84
CA MET A 96 -4.01 10.67 -7.04
C MET A 96 -5.36 10.05 -6.72
N LEU A 97 -6.39 10.85 -6.36
CA LEU A 97 -7.74 10.35 -6.07
C LEU A 97 -8.43 9.82 -7.31
N MET A 98 -8.28 10.50 -8.46
CA MET A 98 -8.78 10.01 -9.74
C MET A 98 -8.16 8.65 -10.08
N SER A 99 -6.84 8.52 -9.95
CA SER A 99 -6.13 7.28 -10.23
C SER A 99 -6.45 6.17 -9.22
N LEU A 100 -6.67 6.54 -7.95
CA LEU A 100 -7.15 5.62 -6.92
C LEU A 100 -8.53 5.07 -7.29
N ALA A 101 -9.45 5.91 -7.80
CA ALA A 101 -10.76 5.48 -8.27
C ALA A 101 -10.64 4.58 -9.51
N LEU A 102 -9.78 4.92 -10.48
CA LEU A 102 -9.50 4.10 -11.66
C LEU A 102 -8.95 2.70 -11.31
N SER A 103 -8.23 2.56 -10.20
CA SER A 103 -7.76 1.26 -9.73
C SER A 103 -8.89 0.30 -9.39
N GLN A 104 -10.07 0.80 -9.01
CA GLN A 104 -11.24 0.04 -8.54
C GLN A 104 -10.87 -1.01 -7.47
N SER A 105 -9.95 -0.66 -6.58
CA SER A 105 -9.46 -1.53 -5.52
C SER A 105 -10.41 -1.56 -4.33
N ARG A 106 -11.09 -2.67 -4.11
CA ARG A 106 -11.96 -2.87 -2.91
C ARG A 106 -11.16 -2.76 -1.60
N THR A 107 -9.93 -3.25 -1.62
CA THR A 107 -9.01 -3.14 -0.48
C THR A 107 -8.78 -1.68 -0.08
N SER A 108 -8.61 -0.80 -1.07
CA SER A 108 -8.41 0.63 -0.82
C SER A 108 -9.65 1.31 -0.29
N TRP A 109 -10.85 0.86 -0.67
CA TRP A 109 -12.10 1.41 -0.10
C TRP A 109 -12.20 1.10 1.39
N VAL A 110 -11.90 -0.13 1.79
CA VAL A 110 -11.83 -0.50 3.22
C VAL A 110 -10.78 0.33 3.95
N ALA A 111 -9.59 0.47 3.36
CA ALA A 111 -8.53 1.29 3.94
C ALA A 111 -8.93 2.77 4.08
N CYS A 112 -9.62 3.36 3.09
CA CYS A 112 -10.14 4.73 3.17
C CYS A 112 -11.09 4.92 4.37
N ILE A 113 -12.02 3.98 4.58
CA ILE A 113 -12.95 4.03 5.72
C ILE A 113 -12.17 3.99 7.04
N CYS A 114 -11.24 3.05 7.19
CA CYS A 114 -10.40 2.95 8.39
C CYS A 114 -9.56 4.21 8.62
N ILE A 115 -8.99 4.79 7.56
CA ILE A 115 -8.22 6.04 7.61
C ILE A 115 -9.10 7.19 8.11
N ILE A 116 -10.30 7.36 7.54
CA ILE A 116 -11.23 8.43 7.93
C ILE A 116 -11.64 8.30 9.39
N VAL A 117 -11.99 7.10 9.84
CA VAL A 117 -12.37 6.83 11.25
C VAL A 117 -11.20 7.13 12.19
N TYR A 118 -9.99 6.70 11.83
CA TYR A 118 -8.81 6.97 12.64
C TYR A 118 -8.43 8.45 12.66
N LEU A 119 -8.53 9.16 11.54
CA LEU A 119 -8.32 10.61 11.48
C LEU A 119 -9.32 11.34 12.37
N ALA A 120 -10.60 10.92 12.36
CA ALA A 120 -11.63 11.48 13.25
C ALA A 120 -11.24 11.33 14.72
N TYR A 121 -10.81 10.15 15.10
CA TYR A 121 -10.35 9.87 16.46
C TYR A 121 -9.14 10.71 16.86
N GLN A 122 -8.16 10.86 15.97
CA GLN A 122 -6.94 11.62 16.25
C GLN A 122 -7.19 13.14 16.26
N GLN A 123 -8.14 13.60 15.46
CA GLN A 123 -8.58 15.00 15.49
C GLN A 123 -9.30 15.32 16.82
N PHE A 124 -10.17 14.42 17.28
CA PHE A 124 -10.80 14.56 18.60
C PHE A 124 -9.76 14.65 19.72
N LYS A 125 -8.63 13.96 19.59
CA LYS A 125 -7.48 14.05 20.50
C LYS A 125 -6.62 15.31 20.30
N GLY A 126 -6.86 16.10 19.27
CA GLY A 126 -6.10 17.33 18.99
C GLY A 126 -4.74 17.12 18.30
N TYR A 127 -4.45 15.93 17.77
CA TYR A 127 -3.18 15.66 17.07
C TYR A 127 -3.19 16.05 15.59
N ILE A 128 -4.37 16.20 14.98
CA ILE A 128 -4.59 16.61 13.60
C ILE A 128 -5.53 17.80 13.58
N SER A 129 -5.26 18.80 12.73
CA SER A 129 -6.01 20.05 12.65
C SER A 129 -6.86 20.20 11.38
N ILE A 130 -6.82 19.22 10.46
CA ILE A 130 -7.57 19.28 9.21
C ILE A 130 -9.06 19.51 9.46
N LYS A 131 -9.64 20.44 8.71
CA LYS A 131 -11.07 20.73 8.83
C LYS A 131 -11.88 19.66 8.09
N TRP A 132 -12.94 19.16 8.74
CA TRP A 132 -13.79 18.08 8.22
C TRP A 132 -14.38 18.35 6.85
N TYR A 133 -14.68 19.60 6.52
CA TYR A 133 -15.20 19.91 5.20
C TYR A 133 -14.22 19.56 4.07
N TYR A 134 -12.90 19.61 4.31
CA TYR A 134 -11.93 19.12 3.32
C TYR A 134 -11.98 17.59 3.18
N VAL A 135 -12.01 16.86 4.30
CA VAL A 135 -12.12 15.40 4.28
C VAL A 135 -13.41 14.99 3.54
N THR A 136 -14.53 15.63 3.86
CA THR A 136 -15.82 15.38 3.18
C THR A 136 -15.74 15.71 1.69
N ALA A 137 -15.20 16.87 1.32
CA ALA A 137 -15.08 17.28 -0.07
C ALA A 137 -14.26 16.29 -0.90
N TRP A 138 -13.09 15.85 -0.38
CA TRP A 138 -12.24 14.88 -1.05
C TRP A 138 -12.89 13.47 -1.10
N THR A 139 -13.63 13.08 -0.05
CA THR A 139 -14.39 11.83 -0.05
C THR A 139 -15.51 11.85 -1.09
N VAL A 140 -16.29 12.93 -1.15
CA VAL A 140 -17.34 13.10 -2.16
C VAL A 140 -16.76 13.09 -3.58
N LEU A 141 -15.62 13.76 -3.78
CA LEU A 141 -14.93 13.74 -5.07
C LEU A 141 -14.47 12.33 -5.44
N PHE A 142 -13.87 11.58 -4.49
CA PHE A 142 -13.44 10.21 -4.71
C PHE A 142 -14.61 9.29 -5.09
N VAL A 143 -15.71 9.37 -4.33
CA VAL A 143 -16.94 8.62 -4.64
C VAL A 143 -17.50 9.05 -6.00
N GLY A 144 -17.51 10.36 -6.29
CA GLY A 144 -17.89 10.89 -7.61
C GLY A 144 -17.07 10.29 -8.75
N PHE A 145 -15.74 10.19 -8.59
CA PHE A 145 -14.89 9.53 -9.58
C PHE A 145 -15.26 8.06 -9.79
N ILE A 146 -15.56 7.32 -8.72
CA ILE A 146 -15.95 5.91 -8.85
C ILE A 146 -17.15 5.73 -9.78
N PHE A 147 -18.14 6.62 -9.70
CA PHE A 147 -19.34 6.53 -10.53
C PHE A 147 -19.23 7.22 -11.91
N LEU A 148 -18.48 8.31 -11.99
CA LEU A 148 -18.38 9.11 -13.22
C LEU A 148 -17.35 8.56 -14.21
N LEU A 149 -16.21 8.03 -13.75
CA LEU A 149 -15.13 7.59 -14.64
C LEU A 149 -15.54 6.48 -15.62
N PRO A 150 -16.36 5.47 -15.26
CA PRO A 150 -16.87 4.50 -16.24
C PRO A 150 -17.70 5.17 -17.35
N THR A 151 -18.57 6.13 -17.00
CA THR A 151 -19.40 6.88 -17.95
C THR A 151 -18.54 7.76 -18.86
N ILE A 152 -17.55 8.47 -18.28
CA ILE A 152 -16.59 9.27 -19.05
C ILE A 152 -15.79 8.37 -20.00
N GLY A 153 -15.33 7.21 -19.53
CA GLY A 153 -14.61 6.24 -20.35
C GLY A 153 -15.43 5.74 -21.53
N SER A 154 -16.69 5.38 -21.33
CA SER A 154 -17.58 4.96 -22.40
C SER A 154 -17.88 6.08 -23.40
N PHE A 155 -18.01 7.31 -22.93
CA PHE A 155 -18.18 8.48 -23.79
C PHE A 155 -16.94 8.75 -24.64
N LEU A 156 -15.75 8.73 -24.03
CA LEU A 156 -14.48 8.93 -24.75
C LEU A 156 -14.23 7.85 -25.81
N THR A 157 -14.65 6.61 -25.57
CA THR A 157 -14.52 5.50 -26.52
C THR A 157 -15.31 5.78 -27.83
N GLN A 158 -16.35 6.59 -27.79
CA GLN A 158 -17.11 6.96 -28.99
C GLN A 158 -16.33 7.89 -29.94
N PHE A 159 -15.33 8.59 -29.41
CA PHE A 159 -14.51 9.54 -30.16
C PHE A 159 -13.09 9.05 -30.44
N ALA A 160 -12.67 7.96 -29.82
CA ALA A 160 -11.35 7.38 -29.97
C ALA A 160 -11.47 6.05 -30.73
N ASP A 161 -10.55 5.79 -31.66
CA ASP A 161 -10.43 4.49 -32.34
C ASP A 161 -10.03 3.35 -31.40
N THR A 162 -9.66 3.67 -30.16
CA THR A 162 -9.26 2.73 -29.13
C THR A 162 -10.33 2.58 -28.04
N GLN A 163 -10.62 1.34 -27.66
CA GLN A 163 -11.57 1.07 -26.58
C GLN A 163 -10.97 1.41 -25.20
N ILE A 164 -11.45 2.47 -24.59
CA ILE A 164 -11.16 2.77 -23.18
C ILE A 164 -11.87 1.73 -22.32
N LYS A 165 -11.11 0.82 -21.73
CA LYS A 165 -11.63 -0.30 -20.95
C LYS A 165 -12.25 0.21 -19.65
N SER A 166 -13.54 0.00 -19.45
CA SER A 166 -14.24 0.25 -18.19
C SER A 166 -14.76 -1.06 -17.59
N VAL A 167 -14.63 -1.24 -16.30
CA VAL A 167 -15.23 -2.39 -15.59
C VAL A 167 -16.52 -1.91 -14.91
N ASP A 168 -17.58 -2.70 -15.05
CA ASP A 168 -18.81 -2.51 -14.30
C ASP A 168 -18.54 -2.71 -12.80
N ILE A 169 -18.75 -1.66 -12.02
CA ILE A 169 -18.52 -1.62 -10.58
C ILE A 169 -19.46 -2.58 -9.86
N ALA A 170 -20.72 -2.69 -10.31
CA ALA A 170 -21.70 -3.57 -9.70
C ALA A 170 -21.33 -5.04 -9.87
N ARG A 171 -20.91 -5.45 -11.07
CA ARG A 171 -20.42 -6.80 -11.34
C ARG A 171 -19.18 -7.14 -10.51
N ARG A 172 -18.35 -6.15 -10.20
CA ARG A 172 -17.17 -6.33 -9.41
C ARG A 172 -17.42 -6.40 -7.90
N ALA A 173 -18.40 -5.65 -7.41
CA ALA A 173 -18.80 -5.69 -6.00
C ALA A 173 -19.34 -7.07 -5.59
N THR A 174 -20.00 -7.79 -6.53
CA THR A 174 -20.67 -9.06 -6.28
C THR A 174 -19.91 -10.30 -6.76
N GLY A 175 -18.86 -10.14 -7.56
CA GLY A 175 -18.41 -11.20 -8.47
C GLY A 175 -17.19 -12.03 -8.08
N ASP A 176 -16.52 -11.81 -6.93
CA ASP A 176 -15.29 -12.58 -6.64
C ASP A 176 -15.30 -13.20 -5.24
N MET A 177 -15.82 -14.41 -5.16
CA MET A 177 -15.82 -15.26 -3.95
C MET A 177 -14.56 -16.16 -3.87
N SER A 178 -13.62 -16.04 -4.81
CA SER A 178 -12.43 -16.88 -4.89
C SER A 178 -11.58 -16.84 -3.61
N ARG A 179 -11.48 -15.68 -2.96
CA ARG A 179 -10.75 -15.55 -1.69
C ARG A 179 -11.38 -16.35 -0.55
N LEU A 180 -12.70 -16.36 -0.46
CA LEU A 180 -13.39 -17.14 0.58
C LEU A 180 -13.16 -18.64 0.38
N ALA A 181 -13.18 -19.10 -0.85
CA ALA A 181 -12.85 -20.50 -1.17
C ALA A 181 -11.39 -20.83 -0.81
N ILE A 182 -10.44 -19.96 -1.14
CA ILE A 182 -9.03 -20.12 -0.74
C ILE A 182 -8.91 -20.14 0.78
N TRP A 183 -9.55 -19.21 1.50
CA TRP A 183 -9.49 -19.18 2.96
C TRP A 183 -10.09 -20.43 3.61
N GLN A 184 -11.21 -20.92 3.10
CA GLN A 184 -11.81 -22.17 3.58
C GLN A 184 -10.84 -23.35 3.41
N GLN A 185 -10.19 -23.45 2.25
CA GLN A 185 -9.19 -24.47 1.97
C GLN A 185 -7.95 -24.33 2.88
N MET A 186 -7.48 -23.11 3.12
CA MET A 186 -6.36 -22.86 4.04
C MET A 186 -6.70 -23.18 5.49
N LEU A 187 -7.92 -22.89 5.94
CA LEU A 187 -8.37 -23.28 7.27
C LEU A 187 -8.42 -24.80 7.44
N HIS A 188 -8.83 -25.53 6.40
CA HIS A 188 -8.77 -26.99 6.39
C HIS A 188 -7.33 -27.50 6.49
N ALA A 189 -6.42 -26.93 5.70
CA ALA A 189 -5.01 -27.27 5.78
C ALA A 189 -4.39 -26.98 7.17
N ILE A 190 -4.78 -25.86 7.81
CA ILE A 190 -4.36 -25.57 9.19
C ILE A 190 -4.88 -26.64 10.15
N ALA A 191 -6.12 -27.12 9.97
CA ALA A 191 -6.69 -28.18 10.82
C ALA A 191 -5.95 -29.50 10.65
N ASP A 192 -5.45 -29.84 9.46
CA ASP A 192 -4.65 -31.06 9.22
C ASP A 192 -3.27 -31.01 9.90
N ARG A 193 -2.65 -29.84 9.96
CA ARG A 193 -1.33 -29.65 10.60
C ARG A 193 -1.33 -28.45 11.57
N PRO A 194 -2.08 -28.51 12.68
CA PRO A 194 -2.34 -27.33 13.50
C PRO A 194 -1.13 -26.83 14.29
N TRP A 195 -0.22 -27.72 14.71
CA TRP A 195 0.79 -27.37 15.71
C TRP A 195 2.00 -26.66 15.12
N PHE A 196 2.60 -27.19 14.03
CA PHE A 196 3.85 -26.71 13.44
C PHE A 196 3.70 -26.24 12.01
N GLY A 197 2.51 -26.37 11.41
CA GLY A 197 2.22 -25.96 10.04
C GLY A 197 2.98 -26.73 8.97
N TYR A 198 3.17 -26.08 7.83
CA TYR A 198 3.78 -26.68 6.62
C TYR A 198 5.20 -26.20 6.35
N GLY A 199 5.71 -25.25 7.12
CA GLY A 199 6.99 -24.60 6.92
C GLY A 199 6.87 -23.24 6.23
N TRP A 200 7.91 -22.44 6.36
CA TRP A 200 7.95 -21.06 5.86
C TRP A 200 7.71 -21.00 4.35
N ASN A 201 6.76 -20.14 3.92
CA ASN A 201 6.39 -19.91 2.52
C ASN A 201 5.85 -21.16 1.77
N GLN A 202 5.29 -22.15 2.48
CA GLN A 202 4.78 -23.42 1.91
C GLN A 202 3.26 -23.39 1.67
N THR A 203 2.66 -22.23 1.41
CA THR A 203 1.22 -22.11 1.13
C THR A 203 0.79 -22.94 -0.07
N SER A 204 1.59 -22.98 -1.15
CA SER A 204 1.29 -23.78 -2.32
C SER A 204 1.34 -25.29 -2.05
N VAL A 205 2.26 -25.74 -1.19
CA VAL A 205 2.34 -27.16 -0.77
C VAL A 205 1.11 -27.55 0.04
N ALA A 206 0.75 -26.71 1.03
CA ALA A 206 -0.46 -26.92 1.83
C ALA A 206 -1.72 -26.96 0.94
N TYR A 207 -1.81 -26.01 0.00
CA TYR A 207 -2.92 -25.96 -0.97
C TYR A 207 -3.03 -27.26 -1.77
N THR A 208 -1.90 -27.76 -2.31
CA THR A 208 -1.89 -28.99 -3.11
C THR A 208 -2.28 -30.21 -2.29
N LEU A 209 -1.79 -30.34 -1.04
CA LEU A 209 -2.05 -31.49 -0.18
C LEU A 209 -3.54 -31.64 0.22
N VAL A 210 -4.30 -30.55 0.27
CA VAL A 210 -5.73 -30.57 0.60
C VAL A 210 -6.64 -30.39 -0.62
N SER A 211 -6.08 -30.36 -1.83
CA SER A 211 -6.84 -30.12 -3.07
C SER A 211 -7.89 -31.17 -3.37
N ASP A 212 -7.71 -32.40 -2.91
CA ASP A 212 -8.67 -33.48 -3.12
C ASP A 212 -10.03 -33.22 -2.44
N HIS A 213 -10.05 -32.37 -1.42
CA HIS A 213 -11.26 -32.00 -0.68
C HIS A 213 -11.94 -30.73 -1.26
N PHE A 214 -11.27 -30.01 -2.14
CA PHE A 214 -11.76 -28.74 -2.66
C PHE A 214 -11.53 -28.64 -4.16
N GLN A 215 -12.60 -28.47 -4.92
CA GLN A 215 -12.52 -28.16 -6.34
C GLN A 215 -12.15 -26.68 -6.51
N GLY A 216 -10.86 -26.37 -6.43
CA GLY A 216 -10.32 -25.02 -6.65
C GLY A 216 -9.78 -24.87 -8.05
N PRO A 217 -9.98 -23.73 -8.71
CA PRO A 217 -9.66 -23.57 -10.14
C PRO A 217 -8.20 -23.29 -10.43
N VAL A 218 -7.35 -22.94 -9.45
CA VAL A 218 -5.99 -22.42 -9.75
C VAL A 218 -5.04 -22.69 -8.58
N TRP A 219 -3.83 -23.13 -8.92
CA TRP A 219 -2.71 -23.17 -8.00
C TRP A 219 -2.47 -21.78 -7.37
N VAL A 220 -2.40 -21.71 -6.03
CA VAL A 220 -2.21 -20.46 -5.28
C VAL A 220 -0.89 -20.45 -4.53
N ARG A 221 -0.23 -19.30 -4.55
CA ARG A 221 1.05 -19.06 -3.89
C ARG A 221 0.89 -18.44 -2.49
N SER A 222 -0.24 -17.83 -2.21
CA SER A 222 -0.55 -17.14 -0.96
C SER A 222 -2.04 -17.28 -0.65
N ALA A 223 -2.40 -17.32 0.62
CA ALA A 223 -3.78 -17.24 1.08
C ALA A 223 -4.44 -15.87 0.82
N HIS A 224 -3.72 -14.90 0.31
CA HIS A 224 -4.15 -13.50 0.23
C HIS A 224 -4.58 -12.94 1.61
N ASN A 225 -4.01 -13.47 2.67
CA ASN A 225 -4.23 -13.05 4.04
C ASN A 225 -2.98 -13.38 4.87
N PHE A 226 -2.30 -12.35 5.34
CA PHE A 226 -1.05 -12.50 6.08
C PHE A 226 -1.19 -13.39 7.32
N ILE A 227 -2.31 -13.28 8.06
CA ILE A 227 -2.54 -14.07 9.27
C ILE A 227 -2.67 -15.55 8.93
N LEU A 228 -3.45 -15.88 7.89
CA LEU A 228 -3.64 -17.27 7.45
C LEU A 228 -2.33 -17.86 6.92
N ASP A 229 -1.60 -17.13 6.06
CA ASP A 229 -0.31 -17.58 5.57
C ASP A 229 0.67 -17.83 6.73
N PHE A 230 0.72 -16.91 7.71
CA PHE A 230 1.65 -17.02 8.82
C PHE A 230 1.35 -18.22 9.74
N ILE A 231 0.06 -18.47 10.04
CA ILE A 231 -0.36 -19.63 10.83
C ILE A 231 -0.12 -20.92 10.03
N LEU A 232 -0.44 -20.93 8.74
CA LEU A 232 -0.21 -22.07 7.86
C LEU A 232 1.26 -22.50 7.82
N TRP A 233 2.17 -21.52 7.79
CA TRP A 233 3.60 -21.79 7.74
C TRP A 233 4.17 -22.28 9.06
N ASN A 234 3.76 -21.71 10.20
CA ASN A 234 4.38 -21.88 11.49
C ASN A 234 3.53 -22.70 12.49
N GLY A 235 2.29 -23.04 12.12
CA GLY A 235 1.32 -23.63 13.00
C GLY A 235 0.82 -22.69 14.11
N LEU A 236 -0.11 -23.20 14.91
CA LEU A 236 -0.71 -22.44 16.01
C LEU A 236 0.29 -22.20 17.16
N LEU A 237 1.19 -23.16 17.40
CA LEU A 237 2.11 -23.12 18.54
C LEU A 237 3.11 -21.94 18.44
N ILE A 238 3.59 -21.63 17.26
CA ILE A 238 4.53 -20.54 17.02
C ILE A 238 3.78 -19.32 16.46
N GLY A 239 2.82 -19.56 15.56
CA GLY A 239 2.10 -18.50 14.84
C GLY A 239 1.27 -17.61 15.76
N LEU A 240 0.48 -18.18 16.67
CA LEU A 240 -0.38 -17.38 17.56
C LEU A 240 0.42 -16.50 18.55
N PRO A 241 1.43 -17.01 19.28
CA PRO A 241 2.25 -16.16 20.15
C PRO A 241 2.93 -15.02 19.40
N PHE A 242 3.45 -15.29 18.20
CA PHE A 242 4.08 -14.25 17.39
C PHE A 242 3.07 -13.19 16.94
N LEU A 243 1.90 -13.59 16.43
CA LEU A 243 0.84 -12.67 16.03
C LEU A 243 0.31 -11.86 17.22
N ALA A 244 0.17 -12.49 18.39
CA ALA A 244 -0.22 -11.79 19.62
C ALA A 244 0.84 -10.75 20.04
N TYR A 245 2.13 -11.10 19.97
CA TYR A 245 3.23 -10.18 20.23
C TYR A 245 3.25 -9.02 19.22
N PHE A 246 3.09 -9.33 17.93
CA PHE A 246 3.03 -8.34 16.87
C PHE A 246 1.83 -7.38 17.04
N GLY A 247 0.67 -7.91 17.39
CA GLY A 247 -0.52 -7.10 17.71
C GLY A 247 -0.32 -6.23 18.95
N TYR A 248 0.27 -6.78 20.02
CA TYR A 248 0.61 -6.01 21.21
C TYR A 248 1.63 -4.90 20.92
N TRP A 249 2.64 -5.19 20.13
CA TRP A 249 3.62 -4.20 19.70
C TRP A 249 2.97 -3.07 18.86
N GLY A 250 2.09 -3.42 17.92
CA GLY A 250 1.32 -2.43 17.14
C GLY A 250 0.40 -1.59 18.03
N TYR A 251 -0.24 -2.21 19.04
CA TYR A 251 -1.01 -1.47 20.05
C TYR A 251 -0.12 -0.48 20.81
N GLN A 252 1.07 -0.87 21.24
CA GLN A 252 2.01 0.01 21.93
C GLN A 252 2.47 1.17 21.04
N LEU A 253 2.76 0.91 19.74
CA LEU A 253 3.05 1.98 18.80
C LEU A 253 1.92 3.00 18.72
N ASN A 254 0.68 2.53 18.61
CA ASN A 254 -0.51 3.39 18.52
C ASN A 254 -0.80 4.14 19.83
N LYS A 255 -0.58 3.51 20.98
CA LYS A 255 -0.80 4.12 22.31
C LYS A 255 0.11 5.34 22.53
N HIS A 256 1.30 5.35 21.97
CA HIS A 256 2.29 6.42 22.12
C HIS A 256 2.24 7.48 21.00
N VAL A 257 1.20 7.46 20.19
CA VAL A 257 0.96 8.52 19.18
C VAL A 257 0.75 9.85 19.88
N ASN A 258 1.57 10.85 19.53
CA ASN A 258 1.59 12.18 20.17
C ASN A 258 1.95 13.33 19.19
N SER A 259 2.04 13.05 17.92
CA SER A 259 2.45 14.03 16.89
C SER A 259 1.78 13.71 15.53
N VAL A 260 1.75 14.69 14.63
CA VAL A 260 1.26 14.51 13.26
C VAL A 260 2.07 13.41 12.54
N GLU A 261 3.39 13.37 12.74
CA GLU A 261 4.29 12.37 12.18
C GLU A 261 3.87 10.95 12.58
N SER A 262 3.60 10.74 13.88
CA SER A 262 3.19 9.43 14.36
C SER A 262 1.78 9.06 13.89
N VAL A 263 0.84 10.00 13.82
CA VAL A 263 -0.51 9.74 13.27
C VAL A 263 -0.43 9.30 11.83
N ILE A 264 0.26 10.07 10.99
CA ILE A 264 0.39 9.77 9.56
C ILE A 264 1.18 8.49 9.33
N GLY A 265 2.26 8.28 10.10
CA GLY A 265 3.06 7.04 10.04
C GLY A 265 2.22 5.80 10.36
N ILE A 266 1.43 5.83 11.45
CA ILE A 266 0.51 4.72 11.79
C ILE A 266 -0.53 4.48 10.70
N LEU A 267 -1.06 5.53 10.09
CA LEU A 267 -2.00 5.39 8.98
C LEU A 267 -1.37 4.76 7.73
N MET A 268 -0.13 5.14 7.40
CA MET A 268 0.61 4.54 6.28
C MET A 268 0.89 3.05 6.54
N ILE A 269 1.35 2.69 7.75
CA ILE A 269 1.54 1.30 8.16
C ILE A 269 0.21 0.55 8.10
N GLY A 270 -0.86 1.13 8.65
CA GLY A 270 -2.21 0.56 8.66
C GLY A 270 -2.77 0.29 7.27
N ALA A 271 -2.54 1.19 6.30
CA ALA A 271 -2.95 1.00 4.91
C ALA A 271 -2.30 -0.25 4.29
N VAL A 272 -1.01 -0.47 4.54
CA VAL A 272 -0.30 -1.67 4.05
C VAL A 272 -0.74 -2.91 4.82
N LEU A 273 -0.99 -2.83 6.13
CA LEU A 273 -1.50 -3.96 6.93
C LEU A 273 -2.90 -4.39 6.46
N ILE A 274 -3.81 -3.43 6.21
CA ILE A 274 -5.14 -3.75 5.65
C ILE A 274 -5.00 -4.42 4.29
N HIS A 275 -4.08 -3.95 3.46
CA HIS A 275 -3.78 -4.59 2.18
C HIS A 275 -3.25 -6.02 2.37
N SER A 276 -2.37 -6.26 3.35
CA SER A 276 -1.83 -7.59 3.68
C SER A 276 -2.89 -8.59 4.19
N MET A 277 -4.04 -8.11 4.66
CA MET A 277 -5.17 -8.98 5.04
C MET A 277 -5.97 -9.47 3.83
N LEU A 278 -5.79 -8.88 2.66
CA LEU A 278 -6.58 -9.16 1.45
C LEU A 278 -5.73 -9.53 0.23
N GLU A 279 -4.41 -9.32 0.31
CA GLU A 279 -3.41 -9.56 -0.74
C GLU A 279 -2.03 -9.81 -0.07
N PHE A 280 -0.95 -9.68 -0.83
CA PHE A 280 0.40 -9.96 -0.35
C PHE A 280 1.41 -8.81 -0.62
N PRO A 281 1.14 -7.55 -0.23
CA PRO A 281 2.07 -6.42 -0.44
C PRO A 281 3.40 -6.62 0.29
N GLN A 282 3.44 -7.44 1.33
CA GLN A 282 4.65 -7.78 2.08
C GLN A 282 5.71 -8.53 1.26
N TYR A 283 5.39 -9.03 0.08
CA TYR A 283 6.36 -9.64 -0.84
C TYR A 283 7.12 -8.62 -1.70
N TYR A 284 6.73 -7.34 -1.64
CA TYR A 284 7.32 -6.31 -2.47
C TYR A 284 8.18 -5.33 -1.67
N ALA A 285 9.45 -5.20 -2.07
CA ALA A 285 10.42 -4.32 -1.43
C ALA A 285 9.97 -2.85 -1.41
N TYR A 286 9.25 -2.40 -2.44
CA TYR A 286 8.73 -1.04 -2.52
C TYR A 286 7.62 -0.72 -1.48
N PHE A 287 7.10 -1.73 -0.76
CA PHE A 287 6.29 -1.55 0.45
C PHE A 287 7.10 -1.81 1.72
N LEU A 288 7.87 -2.91 1.76
CA LEU A 288 8.58 -3.30 2.98
C LEU A 288 9.59 -2.24 3.41
N LEU A 289 10.36 -1.68 2.47
CA LEU A 289 11.40 -0.70 2.81
C LEU A 289 10.80 0.60 3.37
N PRO A 290 9.83 1.28 2.71
CA PRO A 290 9.21 2.46 3.29
C PRO A 290 8.49 2.18 4.60
N VAL A 291 7.76 1.07 4.71
CA VAL A 291 7.03 0.71 5.94
C VAL A 291 8.00 0.47 7.08
N GLY A 292 9.08 -0.30 6.87
CA GLY A 292 10.11 -0.53 7.88
C GLY A 292 10.75 0.79 8.35
N PHE A 293 11.01 1.70 7.42
CA PHE A 293 11.54 3.02 7.74
C PHE A 293 10.54 3.87 8.54
N ILE A 294 9.26 3.90 8.15
CA ILE A 294 8.19 4.61 8.86
C ILE A 294 7.99 4.03 10.26
N VAL A 295 8.01 2.70 10.41
CA VAL A 295 7.95 2.01 11.71
C VAL A 295 9.09 2.50 12.61
N GLY A 296 10.32 2.54 12.09
CA GLY A 296 11.47 3.06 12.84
C GLY A 296 11.28 4.52 13.27
N LEU A 297 10.77 5.38 12.40
CA LEU A 297 10.48 6.78 12.72
C LEU A 297 9.39 6.92 13.79
N VAL A 298 8.30 6.17 13.70
CA VAL A 298 7.22 6.19 14.69
C VAL A 298 7.72 5.65 16.04
N GLN A 299 8.43 4.54 16.01
CA GLN A 299 8.97 3.91 17.21
C GLN A 299 9.98 4.82 17.91
N SER A 300 10.82 5.53 17.16
CA SER A 300 11.82 6.45 17.72
C SER A 300 11.22 7.60 18.54
N GLN A 301 9.92 7.87 18.43
CA GLN A 301 9.22 8.90 19.22
C GLN A 301 8.87 8.43 20.65
N GLN A 302 9.02 7.14 20.93
CA GLN A 302 8.77 6.59 22.27
C GLN A 302 9.96 6.85 23.20
N SER A 303 9.70 7.34 24.41
CA SER A 303 10.74 7.75 25.37
C SER A 303 11.52 6.59 26.00
N ASN A 304 11.02 5.36 25.96
CA ASN A 304 11.55 4.22 26.73
C ASN A 304 12.24 3.16 25.86
N ILE A 305 12.64 3.50 24.62
CA ILE A 305 13.34 2.55 23.74
C ILE A 305 14.84 2.59 23.97
N LYS A 306 15.43 1.41 24.19
CA LYS A 306 16.88 1.27 24.15
C LYS A 306 17.37 1.54 22.74
N THR A 307 18.15 2.59 22.56
CA THR A 307 18.77 2.96 21.29
C THR A 307 20.20 2.45 21.23
N ILE A 308 20.59 1.90 20.09
CA ILE A 308 21.98 1.58 19.78
C ILE A 308 22.50 2.72 18.88
N THR A 309 23.52 3.43 19.34
CA THR A 309 24.18 4.45 18.52
C THR A 309 25.17 3.76 17.57
N LEU A 310 24.87 3.84 16.27
CA LEU A 310 25.79 3.38 15.24
C LEU A 310 26.74 4.53 14.85
N SER A 311 28.02 4.21 14.60
CA SER A 311 28.96 5.18 14.04
C SER A 311 28.45 5.72 12.70
N PRO A 312 28.59 7.03 12.42
CA PRO A 312 28.23 7.61 11.12
C PRO A 312 28.85 6.89 9.92
N ASN A 313 30.00 6.24 10.10
CA ASN A 313 30.67 5.51 9.03
C ASN A 313 29.90 4.25 8.60
N TYR A 314 29.24 3.53 9.54
CA TYR A 314 28.36 2.42 9.17
C TYR A 314 27.16 2.89 8.34
N MET A 315 26.57 4.05 8.69
CA MET A 315 25.48 4.62 7.92
C MET A 315 25.92 5.04 6.52
N ARG A 316 27.12 5.67 6.39
CA ARG A 316 27.71 6.02 5.09
C ARG A 316 27.99 4.78 4.24
N ALA A 317 28.54 3.72 4.85
CA ALA A 317 28.80 2.47 4.16
C ALA A 317 27.49 1.81 3.68
N ALA A 318 26.47 1.74 4.55
CA ALA A 318 25.16 1.21 4.18
C ALA A 318 24.54 2.00 3.02
N TYR A 319 24.62 3.34 3.05
CA TYR A 319 24.14 4.20 1.97
C TYR A 319 24.90 3.93 0.66
N ALA A 320 26.23 3.84 0.70
CA ALA A 320 27.03 3.56 -0.49
C ALA A 320 26.69 2.19 -1.08
N VAL A 321 26.55 1.15 -0.25
CA VAL A 321 26.12 -0.19 -0.69
C VAL A 321 24.73 -0.14 -1.32
N SER A 322 23.78 0.55 -0.69
CA SER A 322 22.41 0.70 -1.23
C SER A 322 22.41 1.41 -2.58
N LEU A 323 23.24 2.44 -2.76
CA LEU A 323 23.36 3.16 -4.03
C LEU A 323 23.93 2.25 -5.13
N VAL A 324 24.99 1.48 -4.82
CA VAL A 324 25.56 0.51 -5.76
C VAL A 324 24.52 -0.54 -6.16
N LEU A 325 23.79 -1.11 -5.19
CA LEU A 325 22.72 -2.07 -5.47
C LEU A 325 21.63 -1.46 -6.35
N LEU A 326 21.23 -0.22 -6.09
CA LEU A 326 20.24 0.48 -6.92
C LEU A 326 20.73 0.65 -8.37
N ILE A 327 21.99 1.05 -8.56
CA ILE A 327 22.59 1.17 -9.90
C ILE A 327 22.60 -0.18 -10.62
N LEU A 328 22.96 -1.26 -9.92
CA LEU A 328 22.94 -2.62 -10.49
C LEU A 328 21.53 -3.06 -10.88
N ILE A 329 20.54 -2.82 -10.02
CA ILE A 329 19.12 -3.13 -10.30
C ILE A 329 18.64 -2.37 -11.53
N VAL A 330 18.91 -1.05 -11.61
CA VAL A 330 18.51 -0.23 -12.78
C VAL A 330 19.18 -0.73 -14.04
N ARG A 331 20.48 -1.07 -13.99
CA ARG A 331 21.21 -1.68 -15.11
C ARG A 331 20.56 -2.97 -15.55
N ASP A 332 20.34 -3.91 -14.64
CA ASP A 332 19.78 -5.23 -14.94
C ASP A 332 18.36 -5.09 -15.51
N TYR A 333 17.56 -4.20 -14.97
CA TYR A 333 16.24 -3.88 -15.51
C TYR A 333 16.33 -3.35 -16.95
N SER A 334 17.22 -2.39 -17.21
CA SER A 334 17.40 -1.82 -18.56
C SER A 334 17.91 -2.83 -19.59
N VAL A 335 18.61 -3.88 -19.16
CA VAL A 335 19.09 -4.96 -20.04
C VAL A 335 18.02 -6.03 -20.27
N MET A 336 17.17 -6.30 -19.27
CA MET A 336 16.16 -7.37 -19.34
C MET A 336 14.88 -6.93 -20.06
N VAL A 337 14.41 -5.71 -19.84
CA VAL A 337 13.13 -5.23 -20.42
C VAL A 337 13.13 -5.26 -21.96
N PRO A 338 14.19 -4.84 -22.68
CA PRO A 338 14.21 -4.95 -24.13
C PRO A 338 14.24 -6.38 -24.67
N LYS A 339 14.55 -7.38 -23.82
CA LYS A 339 14.60 -8.80 -24.21
C LYS A 339 13.29 -9.54 -23.95
N LEU A 340 12.36 -8.90 -23.23
CA LEU A 340 11.05 -9.45 -22.89
C LEU A 340 9.94 -8.94 -23.82
N ASN A 341 10.23 -7.90 -24.60
CA ASN A 341 9.42 -7.38 -25.70
C ASN A 341 9.98 -7.91 -27.04
#